data_15f5ac27fb9e8e37ebd63bee9e2d60ea
#
_entry.id   15f5ac27fb9e8e37ebd63bee9e2d60ea
#
_cell.length_a   1.000
_cell.length_b   1.000
_cell.length_c   1.000
_cell.angle_alpha   90.00
_cell.angle_beta   90.00
_cell.angle_gamma   90.00
#
_symmetry.space_group_name_H-M   'P 1'
#
loop_
_entity.id
_entity.type
_entity.pdbx_description
1 polymer ?
#
loop_
_entity_poly.entity_id
_entity_poly.type
_entity_poly.pdbx_seq_one_letter_code
_entity_poly.pdbx_strand_id
1 'polypeptide(L)'
;MLAIFDIDGTICDSREVEGRCYADAIGTVTGRRLGTLDWSSYADPTSTGIVRELLRDDPQAAQHEQAIVAEFLRLLHLARAEHPDEFSPVPGAIDFIAQLPRHGPHTVAIASGGFAEEARFKLHCCGIALDAYPHATSSDRTHRSDILALAARRAGFTPEGTVYFGDGPWDIRAAAEAGMRFIGIGRRGDQLRALGAATVFRDFRAPELILRAMDPGRVPEVASP
;
A
#
# COMPACT_ATOMS: atom_id res chain seq x y z
N MET A 1 17.34 -8.89 4.17
CA MET A 1 16.05 -9.14 3.47
C MET A 1 15.29 -7.83 3.38
N LEU A 2 14.64 -7.55 2.27
CA LEU A 2 13.77 -6.37 2.12
C LEU A 2 12.32 -6.73 2.47
N ALA A 3 11.67 -5.89 3.28
CA ALA A 3 10.23 -5.90 3.53
C ALA A 3 9.61 -4.64 2.93
N ILE A 4 8.73 -4.81 1.96
CA ILE A 4 7.96 -3.72 1.36
C ILE A 4 6.55 -3.73 1.94
N PHE A 5 6.03 -2.59 2.32
CA PHE A 5 4.69 -2.45 2.88
C PHE A 5 3.82 -1.58 1.97
N ASP A 6 2.61 -2.06 1.67
CA ASP A 6 1.51 -1.22 1.19
C ASP A 6 1.01 -0.32 2.31
N ILE A 7 0.20 0.67 1.98
CA ILE A 7 -0.32 1.65 2.95
C ILE A 7 -1.75 1.33 3.35
N ASP A 8 -2.69 1.36 2.41
CA ASP A 8 -4.12 1.30 2.70
C ASP A 8 -4.58 -0.11 3.08
N GLY A 9 -5.07 -0.28 4.31
CA GLY A 9 -5.44 -1.58 4.86
C GLY A 9 -4.25 -2.41 5.36
N THR A 10 -3.01 -1.94 5.14
CA THR A 10 -1.77 -2.60 5.58
C THR A 10 -1.08 -1.82 6.69
N ILE A 11 -0.71 -0.56 6.49
CA ILE A 11 -0.16 0.31 7.53
C ILE A 11 -1.26 1.17 8.14
N CYS A 12 -2.12 1.75 7.31
CA CYS A 12 -3.20 2.68 7.66
C CYS A 12 -4.57 2.06 7.34
N ASP A 13 -5.51 2.10 8.28
CA ASP A 13 -6.89 1.62 8.05
C ASP A 13 -7.74 2.72 7.38
N SER A 14 -7.36 3.12 6.17
CA SER A 14 -7.89 4.30 5.44
C SER A 14 -8.69 3.94 4.18
N ARG A 15 -8.84 2.67 3.86
CA ARG A 15 -9.42 2.24 2.57
C ARG A 15 -10.82 2.75 2.25
N GLU A 16 -11.70 2.80 3.25
CA GLU A 16 -13.09 3.22 3.04
C GLU A 16 -13.18 4.73 2.79
N VAL A 17 -12.48 5.52 3.61
CA VAL A 17 -12.43 6.98 3.46
C VAL A 17 -11.70 7.37 2.18
N GLU A 18 -10.62 6.67 1.83
CA GLU A 18 -9.90 6.84 0.57
C GLU A 18 -10.85 6.68 -0.63
N GLY A 19 -11.55 5.55 -0.71
CA GLY A 19 -12.45 5.27 -1.84
C GLY A 19 -13.54 6.32 -2.02
N ARG A 20 -14.14 6.79 -0.91
CA ARG A 20 -15.13 7.88 -0.95
C ARG A 20 -14.52 9.19 -1.46
N CYS A 21 -13.44 9.64 -0.82
CA CYS A 21 -12.78 10.89 -1.20
C CYS A 21 -12.26 10.88 -2.65
N TYR A 22 -11.75 9.72 -3.10
CA TYR A 22 -11.25 9.57 -4.46
C TYR A 22 -12.38 9.68 -5.51
N ALA A 23 -13.51 8.99 -5.28
CA ALA A 23 -14.67 9.08 -6.14
C ALA A 23 -15.26 10.50 -6.19
N ASP A 24 -15.33 11.16 -5.04
CA ASP A 24 -15.85 12.52 -4.91
C ASP A 24 -14.93 13.54 -5.62
N ALA A 25 -13.62 13.40 -5.50
CA ALA A 25 -12.66 14.24 -6.21
C ALA A 25 -12.80 14.14 -7.72
N ILE A 26 -12.90 12.91 -8.24
CA ILE A 26 -13.14 12.67 -9.67
C ILE A 26 -14.46 13.31 -10.10
N GLY A 27 -15.54 13.08 -9.33
CA GLY A 27 -16.85 13.66 -9.62
C GLY A 27 -16.85 15.18 -9.65
N THR A 28 -16.18 15.81 -8.68
CA THR A 28 -16.08 17.26 -8.56
C THR A 28 -15.34 17.89 -9.73
N VAL A 29 -14.20 17.30 -10.10
CA VAL A 29 -13.33 17.88 -11.14
C VAL A 29 -13.86 17.61 -12.55
N THR A 30 -14.36 16.40 -12.80
CA THR A 30 -14.68 15.97 -14.18
C THR A 30 -16.17 15.90 -14.48
N GLY A 31 -17.03 15.96 -13.48
CA GLY A 31 -18.45 15.64 -13.60
C GLY A 31 -18.74 14.15 -13.87
N ARG A 32 -17.70 13.30 -13.95
CA ARG A 32 -17.83 11.86 -14.21
C ARG A 32 -17.94 11.09 -12.89
N ARG A 33 -18.64 9.97 -12.92
CA ARG A 33 -18.71 9.04 -11.77
C ARG A 33 -17.81 7.85 -12.01
N LEU A 34 -17.11 7.41 -10.97
CA LEU A 34 -16.50 6.08 -10.98
C LEU A 34 -17.60 5.02 -11.08
N GLY A 35 -17.43 4.05 -11.98
CA GLY A 35 -18.36 2.96 -12.16
C GLY A 35 -18.43 2.02 -10.96
N THR A 36 -17.33 1.89 -10.23
CA THR A 36 -17.20 1.01 -9.06
C THR A 36 -16.04 1.45 -8.18
N LEU A 37 -16.12 1.09 -6.88
CA LEU A 37 -15.01 1.16 -5.91
C LEU A 37 -14.32 -0.20 -5.76
N ASP A 38 -14.66 -1.19 -6.57
CA ASP A 38 -13.90 -2.44 -6.65
C ASP A 38 -12.67 -2.22 -7.54
N TRP A 39 -11.55 -1.93 -6.89
CA TRP A 39 -10.27 -1.66 -7.56
C TRP A 39 -9.79 -2.81 -8.43
N SER A 40 -10.19 -4.06 -8.14
CA SER A 40 -9.80 -5.22 -8.95
C SER A 40 -10.44 -5.26 -10.33
N SER A 41 -11.45 -4.42 -10.59
CA SER A 41 -12.12 -4.30 -11.88
C SER A 41 -11.36 -3.41 -12.88
N TYR A 42 -10.35 -2.65 -12.43
CA TYR A 42 -9.54 -1.79 -13.28
C TYR A 42 -8.31 -2.54 -13.80
N ALA A 43 -7.85 -2.16 -14.99
CA ALA A 43 -6.65 -2.75 -15.59
C ALA A 43 -5.41 -2.49 -14.71
N ASP A 44 -5.25 -1.25 -14.27
CA ASP A 44 -4.23 -0.80 -13.34
C ASP A 44 -4.90 -0.29 -12.06
N PRO A 45 -5.01 -1.12 -10.99
CA PRO A 45 -5.66 -0.73 -9.74
C PRO A 45 -4.75 0.18 -8.90
N THR A 46 -4.42 1.34 -9.45
CA THR A 46 -3.65 2.41 -8.83
C THR A 46 -4.35 3.74 -9.06
N SER A 47 -4.16 4.73 -8.19
CA SER A 47 -4.81 6.03 -8.32
C SER A 47 -4.52 6.68 -9.68
N THR A 48 -3.26 6.66 -10.11
CA THR A 48 -2.87 7.17 -11.44
C THR A 48 -3.46 6.34 -12.59
N GLY A 49 -3.46 5.01 -12.47
CA GLY A 49 -3.97 4.12 -13.52
C GLY A 49 -5.45 4.33 -13.78
N ILE A 50 -6.25 4.38 -12.72
CA ILE A 50 -7.71 4.60 -12.78
C ILE A 50 -8.04 5.98 -13.38
N VAL A 51 -7.36 7.04 -12.93
CA VAL A 51 -7.57 8.40 -13.49
C VAL A 51 -7.22 8.43 -14.96
N ARG A 52 -6.10 7.84 -15.39
CA ARG A 52 -5.70 7.81 -16.80
C ARG A 52 -6.62 6.98 -17.67
N GLU A 53 -7.15 5.88 -17.15
CA GLU A 53 -8.17 5.10 -17.84
C GLU A 53 -9.44 5.94 -18.05
N LEU A 54 -9.90 6.64 -17.01
CA LEU A 54 -11.09 7.50 -17.05
C LEU A 54 -10.92 8.70 -18.00
N LEU A 55 -9.71 9.25 -18.06
CA LEU A 55 -9.39 10.46 -18.84
C LEU A 55 -8.78 10.15 -20.21
N ARG A 56 -8.79 8.90 -20.69
CA ARG A 56 -8.13 8.47 -21.95
C ARG A 56 -8.43 9.36 -23.14
N ASP A 57 -9.70 9.75 -23.30
CA ASP A 57 -10.18 10.56 -24.42
C ASP A 57 -10.47 12.03 -24.02
N ASP A 58 -9.89 12.46 -22.91
CA ASP A 58 -10.10 13.82 -22.39
C ASP A 58 -8.99 14.73 -22.90
N PRO A 59 -9.34 15.80 -23.69
CA PRO A 59 -8.33 16.73 -24.21
C PRO A 59 -7.60 17.52 -23.13
N GLN A 60 -8.14 17.56 -21.89
CA GLN A 60 -7.57 18.24 -20.74
C GLN A 60 -7.06 17.24 -19.68
N ALA A 61 -6.78 15.98 -20.05
CA ALA A 61 -6.43 14.90 -19.14
C ALA A 61 -5.35 15.27 -18.11
N ALA A 62 -4.25 15.89 -18.55
CA ALA A 62 -3.17 16.30 -17.65
C ALA A 62 -3.60 17.37 -16.61
N GLN A 63 -4.45 18.32 -17.02
CA GLN A 63 -4.98 19.34 -16.12
C GLN A 63 -5.98 18.73 -15.13
N HIS A 64 -6.86 17.87 -15.61
CA HIS A 64 -7.81 17.17 -14.76
C HIS A 64 -7.11 16.21 -13.77
N GLU A 65 -6.07 15.47 -14.20
CA GLU A 65 -5.28 14.62 -13.30
C GLU A 65 -4.70 15.44 -12.13
N GLN A 66 -4.09 16.61 -12.40
CA GLN A 66 -3.56 17.50 -11.37
C GLN A 66 -4.66 18.04 -10.44
N ALA A 67 -5.79 18.45 -11.00
CA ALA A 67 -6.92 18.95 -10.23
C ALA A 67 -7.55 17.85 -9.35
N ILE A 68 -7.64 16.61 -9.85
CA ILE A 68 -8.12 15.46 -9.08
C ILE A 68 -7.19 15.19 -7.88
N VAL A 69 -5.87 15.18 -8.08
CA VAL A 69 -4.91 14.98 -6.98
C VAL A 69 -5.10 16.07 -5.90
N ALA A 70 -5.21 17.33 -6.31
CA ALA A 70 -5.37 18.44 -5.37
C ALA A 70 -6.71 18.37 -4.61
N GLU A 71 -7.81 18.07 -5.31
CA GLU A 71 -9.14 17.95 -4.69
C GLU A 71 -9.21 16.71 -3.78
N PHE A 72 -8.65 15.59 -4.20
CA PHE A 72 -8.59 14.37 -3.40
C PHE A 72 -7.83 14.62 -2.09
N LEU A 73 -6.66 15.25 -2.15
CA LEU A 73 -5.90 15.60 -0.95
C LEU A 73 -6.68 16.55 -0.03
N ARG A 74 -7.37 17.54 -0.60
CA ARG A 74 -8.25 18.44 0.17
C ARG A 74 -9.36 17.68 0.90
N LEU A 75 -10.01 16.73 0.23
CA LEU A 75 -11.06 15.89 0.82
C LEU A 75 -10.51 14.97 1.92
N LEU A 76 -9.32 14.37 1.74
CA LEU A 76 -8.67 13.57 2.78
C LEU A 76 -8.36 14.41 4.04
N HIS A 77 -7.90 15.65 3.88
CA HIS A 77 -7.69 16.57 5.01
C HIS A 77 -8.99 16.89 5.76
N LEU A 78 -10.09 17.13 5.06
CA LEU A 78 -11.40 17.35 5.65
C LEU A 78 -11.88 16.09 6.40
N ALA A 79 -11.83 14.94 5.75
CA ALA A 79 -12.22 13.66 6.35
C ALA A 79 -11.40 13.37 7.62
N ARG A 80 -10.10 13.65 7.61
CA ARG A 80 -9.24 13.48 8.80
C ARG A 80 -9.64 14.41 9.95
N ALA A 81 -10.05 15.64 9.65
CA ALA A 81 -10.50 16.59 10.67
C ALA A 81 -11.84 16.18 11.30
N GLU A 82 -12.74 15.61 10.49
CA GLU A 82 -14.08 15.18 10.92
C GLU A 82 -14.06 13.78 11.58
N HIS A 83 -13.29 12.85 11.01
CA HIS A 83 -13.24 11.44 11.38
C HIS A 83 -11.80 10.93 11.53
N PRO A 84 -11.06 11.39 12.56
CA PRO A 84 -9.65 11.03 12.75
C PRO A 84 -9.40 9.53 12.85
N ASP A 85 -10.34 8.76 13.35
CA ASP A 85 -10.20 7.32 13.55
C ASP A 85 -10.15 6.54 12.21
N GLU A 86 -10.68 7.10 11.12
CA GLU A 86 -10.60 6.50 9.77
C GLU A 86 -9.19 6.50 9.18
N PHE A 87 -8.21 7.11 9.85
CA PHE A 87 -6.79 7.13 9.46
C PHE A 87 -5.90 6.53 10.55
N SER A 88 -6.44 5.60 11.32
CA SER A 88 -5.68 4.94 12.38
C SER A 88 -4.71 3.91 11.81
N PRO A 89 -3.56 3.71 12.46
CA PRO A 89 -2.66 2.64 12.04
C PRO A 89 -3.30 1.25 12.25
N VAL A 90 -3.02 0.34 11.34
CA VAL A 90 -3.34 -1.08 11.55
C VAL A 90 -2.65 -1.56 12.82
N PRO A 91 -3.34 -2.30 13.72
CA PRO A 91 -2.77 -2.66 15.01
C PRO A 91 -1.41 -3.34 14.93
N GLY A 92 -0.42 -2.76 15.62
CA GLY A 92 0.96 -3.24 15.67
C GLY A 92 1.84 -2.87 14.46
N ALA A 93 1.29 -2.25 13.41
CA ALA A 93 2.05 -1.94 12.19
C ALA A 93 3.25 -1.02 12.46
N ILE A 94 3.04 0.05 13.21
CA ILE A 94 4.07 1.05 13.48
C ILE A 94 5.23 0.44 14.27
N ASP A 95 4.91 -0.29 15.33
CA ASP A 95 5.91 -0.96 16.17
C ASP A 95 6.67 -2.03 15.38
N PHE A 96 5.96 -2.82 14.56
CA PHE A 96 6.58 -3.85 13.73
C PHE A 96 7.56 -3.25 12.74
N ILE A 97 7.17 -2.22 12.00
CA ILE A 97 8.03 -1.51 11.03
C ILE A 97 9.25 -0.91 11.72
N ALA A 98 9.06 -0.23 12.86
CA ALA A 98 10.14 0.41 13.60
C ALA A 98 11.15 -0.59 14.21
N GLN A 99 10.68 -1.78 14.59
CA GLN A 99 11.50 -2.81 15.22
C GLN A 99 12.14 -3.77 14.22
N LEU A 100 11.60 -3.89 13.00
CA LEU A 100 12.04 -4.87 12.01
C LEU A 100 13.56 -4.85 11.75
N PRO A 101 14.25 -3.68 11.63
CA PRO A 101 15.70 -3.65 11.47
C PRO A 101 16.49 -4.19 12.68
N ARG A 102 15.87 -4.28 13.87
CA ARG A 102 16.50 -4.81 15.09
C ARG A 102 16.45 -6.33 15.17
N HIS A 103 15.55 -6.97 14.42
CA HIS A 103 15.37 -8.43 14.38
C HIS A 103 16.30 -9.13 13.37
N GLY A 104 17.23 -8.40 12.74
CA GLY A 104 18.19 -8.92 11.78
C GLY A 104 18.49 -7.91 10.67
N PRO A 105 19.20 -8.31 9.62
CA PRO A 105 19.54 -7.44 8.49
C PRO A 105 18.32 -7.21 7.59
N HIS A 106 17.24 -6.65 8.17
CA HIS A 106 16.03 -6.30 7.45
C HIS A 106 16.03 -4.83 7.09
N THR A 107 15.65 -4.52 5.86
CA THR A 107 15.41 -3.17 5.36
C THR A 107 13.92 -3.01 5.11
N VAL A 108 13.39 -1.84 5.41
CA VAL A 108 12.00 -1.47 5.18
C VAL A 108 11.91 -0.56 3.95
N ALA A 109 10.92 -0.80 3.10
CA ALA A 109 10.51 0.13 2.05
C ALA A 109 8.98 0.23 1.99
N ILE A 110 8.46 1.26 1.34
CA ILE A 110 7.04 1.51 1.18
C ILE A 110 6.70 1.47 -0.32
N ALA A 111 5.59 0.83 -0.67
CA ALA A 111 5.06 0.85 -2.04
C ALA A 111 3.55 1.04 -2.00
N SER A 112 3.02 2.06 -2.67
CA SER A 112 1.59 2.34 -2.68
C SER A 112 1.05 2.53 -4.09
N GLY A 113 -0.15 2.01 -4.31
CA GLY A 113 -0.95 2.33 -5.50
C GLY A 113 -1.54 3.73 -5.50
N GLY A 114 -1.48 4.46 -4.39
CA GLY A 114 -1.91 5.83 -4.25
C GLY A 114 -0.95 6.85 -4.85
N PHE A 115 -1.37 8.11 -4.96
CA PHE A 115 -0.49 9.23 -5.31
C PHE A 115 0.55 9.49 -4.21
N ALA A 116 1.66 10.13 -4.55
CA ALA A 116 2.73 10.43 -3.59
C ALA A 116 2.26 11.33 -2.43
N GLU A 117 1.43 12.31 -2.73
CA GLU A 117 0.88 13.27 -1.77
C GLU A 117 -0.07 12.58 -0.76
N GLU A 118 -0.94 11.70 -1.25
CA GLU A 118 -1.85 10.94 -0.37
C GLU A 118 -1.09 9.94 0.49
N ALA A 119 -0.10 9.24 -0.08
CA ALA A 119 0.75 8.30 0.64
C ALA A 119 1.48 9.01 1.80
N ARG A 120 2.04 10.19 1.53
CA ARG A 120 2.69 11.03 2.54
C ARG A 120 1.72 11.47 3.63
N PHE A 121 0.52 11.91 3.25
CA PHE A 121 -0.52 12.33 4.18
C PHE A 121 -0.98 11.17 5.09
N LYS A 122 -1.33 10.01 4.53
CA LYS A 122 -1.82 8.85 5.29
C LYS A 122 -0.76 8.33 6.28
N LEU A 123 0.48 8.20 5.84
CA LEU A 123 1.57 7.77 6.73
C LEU A 123 1.85 8.79 7.83
N HIS A 124 1.76 10.09 7.53
CA HIS A 124 1.87 11.14 8.54
C HIS A 124 0.77 11.00 9.61
N CYS A 125 -0.47 10.68 9.22
CA CYS A 125 -1.56 10.39 10.17
C CYS A 125 -1.24 9.21 11.10
N CYS A 126 -0.45 8.24 10.62
CA CYS A 126 0.01 7.08 11.39
C CYS A 126 1.33 7.33 12.14
N GLY A 127 1.90 8.54 12.09
CA GLY A 127 3.18 8.87 12.76
C GLY A 127 4.42 8.40 12.01
N ILE A 128 4.31 8.07 10.72
CA ILE A 128 5.43 7.68 9.85
C ILE A 128 5.71 8.78 8.81
N ALA A 129 6.98 9.14 8.64
CA ALA A 129 7.43 9.97 7.54
C ALA A 129 7.76 9.09 6.31
N LEU A 130 7.04 9.23 5.20
CA LEU A 130 7.28 8.47 3.97
C LEU A 130 8.74 8.60 3.51
N ASP A 131 9.28 9.82 3.56
CA ASP A 131 10.62 10.15 3.08
C ASP A 131 11.75 9.55 3.96
N ALA A 132 11.41 8.96 5.11
CA ALA A 132 12.38 8.23 5.93
C ALA A 132 12.69 6.83 5.36
N TYR A 133 11.93 6.36 4.38
CA TYR A 133 12.06 5.03 3.79
C TYR A 133 12.24 5.12 2.27
N PRO A 134 13.02 4.21 1.66
CA PRO A 134 12.92 3.98 0.23
C PRO A 134 11.46 3.70 -0.13
N HIS A 135 10.92 4.41 -1.12
CA HIS A 135 9.52 4.25 -1.47
C HIS A 135 9.26 4.44 -2.97
N ALA A 136 8.11 3.95 -3.43
CA ALA A 136 7.56 4.26 -4.74
C ALA A 136 6.03 4.29 -4.67
N THR A 137 5.41 5.08 -5.54
CA THR A 137 3.97 5.33 -5.57
C THR A 137 3.42 5.30 -6.99
N SER A 138 2.11 5.44 -7.16
CA SER A 138 1.52 5.55 -8.50
C SER A 138 1.95 6.81 -9.25
N SER A 139 2.44 7.84 -8.55
CA SER A 139 3.05 9.03 -9.18
C SER A 139 4.37 8.71 -9.89
N ASP A 140 5.05 7.63 -9.50
CA ASP A 140 6.29 7.17 -10.14
C ASP A 140 6.03 6.21 -11.29
N ARG A 141 5.09 5.25 -11.12
CA ARG A 141 4.74 4.18 -12.07
C ARG A 141 3.26 3.85 -11.97
N THR A 142 2.63 3.58 -13.11
CA THR A 142 1.20 3.25 -13.15
C THR A 142 0.93 1.80 -12.75
N HIS A 143 1.76 0.86 -13.21
CA HIS A 143 1.65 -0.56 -12.90
C HIS A 143 2.15 -0.87 -11.48
N ARG A 144 1.36 -1.62 -10.72
CA ARG A 144 1.68 -1.92 -9.31
C ARG A 144 2.94 -2.78 -9.15
N SER A 145 3.17 -3.74 -10.05
CA SER A 145 4.41 -4.53 -10.07
C SER A 145 5.65 -3.67 -10.35
N ASP A 146 5.53 -2.65 -11.21
CA ASP A 146 6.62 -1.70 -11.47
C ASP A 146 6.89 -0.78 -10.28
N ILE A 147 5.84 -0.42 -9.50
CA ILE A 147 5.97 0.32 -8.25
C ILE A 147 6.78 -0.51 -7.25
N LEU A 148 6.45 -1.79 -7.08
CA LEU A 148 7.17 -2.71 -6.20
C LEU A 148 8.64 -2.86 -6.62
N ALA A 149 8.90 -3.09 -7.90
CA ALA A 149 10.26 -3.21 -8.44
C ALA A 149 11.07 -1.92 -8.25
N LEU A 150 10.42 -0.75 -8.39
CA LEU A 150 11.06 0.54 -8.16
C LEU A 150 11.39 0.76 -6.68
N ALA A 151 10.49 0.42 -5.76
CA ALA A 151 10.72 0.51 -4.33
C ALA A 151 11.90 -0.38 -3.90
N ALA A 152 11.95 -1.63 -4.40
CA ALA A 152 13.05 -2.55 -4.14
C ALA A 152 14.38 -1.98 -4.65
N ARG A 153 14.43 -1.49 -5.88
CA ARG A 153 15.62 -0.87 -6.46
C ARG A 153 16.10 0.36 -5.69
N ARG A 154 15.18 1.22 -5.23
CA ARG A 154 15.50 2.39 -4.38
C ARG A 154 16.07 1.98 -3.03
N ALA A 155 15.68 0.80 -2.53
CA ALA A 155 16.21 0.20 -1.31
C ALA A 155 17.55 -0.54 -1.52
N GLY A 156 18.03 -0.69 -2.77
CA GLY A 156 19.26 -1.42 -3.10
C GLY A 156 19.08 -2.95 -3.16
N PHE A 157 17.84 -3.43 -3.40
CA PHE A 157 17.52 -4.85 -3.44
C PHE A 157 16.96 -5.29 -4.80
N THR A 158 17.07 -6.60 -5.05
CA THR A 158 16.37 -7.28 -6.14
C THR A 158 15.05 -7.88 -5.64
N PRO A 159 14.11 -8.25 -6.51
CA PRO A 159 12.85 -8.90 -6.13
C PRO A 159 13.06 -10.20 -5.33
N GLU A 160 14.08 -10.98 -5.68
CA GLU A 160 14.42 -12.21 -4.98
C GLU A 160 14.83 -11.91 -3.54
N GLY A 161 14.20 -12.58 -2.57
CA GLY A 161 14.44 -12.33 -1.15
C GLY A 161 13.70 -11.10 -0.60
N THR A 162 12.81 -10.50 -1.40
CA THR A 162 11.89 -9.45 -0.96
C THR A 162 10.56 -10.05 -0.53
N VAL A 163 10.00 -9.52 0.55
CA VAL A 163 8.65 -9.83 1.03
C VAL A 163 7.80 -8.58 0.89
N TYR A 164 6.64 -8.73 0.26
CA TYR A 164 5.64 -7.66 0.13
C TYR A 164 4.45 -7.92 1.04
N PHE A 165 4.08 -6.92 1.82
CA PHE A 165 2.91 -6.91 2.71
C PHE A 165 1.81 -6.08 2.06
N GLY A 166 0.62 -6.67 1.89
CA GLY A 166 -0.52 -6.00 1.27
C GLY A 166 -1.85 -6.60 1.72
N ASP A 167 -2.97 -5.94 1.40
CA ASP A 167 -4.31 -6.32 1.89
C ASP A 167 -5.31 -6.65 0.78
N GLY A 168 -4.94 -6.44 -0.48
CA GLY A 168 -5.84 -6.57 -1.63
C GLY A 168 -5.49 -7.71 -2.61
N PRO A 169 -6.47 -8.14 -3.42
CA PRO A 169 -6.25 -9.10 -4.50
C PRO A 169 -5.20 -8.63 -5.52
N TRP A 170 -5.14 -7.34 -5.78
CA TRP A 170 -4.16 -6.70 -6.66
C TRP A 170 -2.74 -6.84 -6.12
N ASP A 171 -2.55 -6.92 -4.80
CA ASP A 171 -1.24 -7.08 -4.18
C ASP A 171 -0.66 -8.47 -4.40
N ILE A 172 -1.50 -9.51 -4.34
CA ILE A 172 -1.10 -10.89 -4.66
C ILE A 172 -0.56 -10.94 -6.08
N ARG A 173 -1.31 -10.36 -7.04
CA ARG A 173 -0.92 -10.34 -8.45
C ARG A 173 0.37 -9.56 -8.66
N ALA A 174 0.45 -8.35 -8.10
CA ALA A 174 1.63 -7.50 -8.24
C ALA A 174 2.90 -8.14 -7.65
N ALA A 175 2.78 -8.80 -6.49
CA ALA A 175 3.89 -9.52 -5.88
C ALA A 175 4.37 -10.68 -6.78
N ALA A 176 3.43 -11.47 -7.32
CA ALA A 176 3.74 -12.56 -8.23
C ALA A 176 4.43 -12.08 -9.51
N GLU A 177 3.91 -11.03 -10.14
CA GLU A 177 4.49 -10.40 -11.34
C GLU A 177 5.89 -9.82 -11.07
N ALA A 178 6.10 -9.24 -9.89
CA ALA A 178 7.39 -8.70 -9.48
C ALA A 178 8.38 -9.78 -8.99
N GLY A 179 7.96 -11.05 -8.87
CA GLY A 179 8.80 -12.13 -8.35
C GLY A 179 9.08 -12.05 -6.86
N MET A 180 8.18 -11.42 -6.09
CA MET A 180 8.29 -11.23 -4.64
C MET A 180 7.39 -12.19 -3.88
N ARG A 181 7.77 -12.56 -2.65
CA ARG A 181 6.88 -13.28 -1.76
C ARG A 181 5.82 -12.35 -1.20
N PHE A 182 4.60 -12.85 -1.06
CA PHE A 182 3.47 -12.10 -0.53
C PHE A 182 3.09 -12.56 0.88
N ILE A 183 2.86 -11.62 1.77
CA ILE A 183 2.22 -11.83 3.08
C ILE A 183 1.00 -10.92 3.14
N GLY A 184 -0.18 -11.53 3.26
CA GLY A 184 -1.43 -10.80 3.39
C GLY A 184 -1.61 -10.22 4.79
N ILE A 185 -2.13 -8.99 4.86
CA ILE A 185 -2.50 -8.32 6.12
C ILE A 185 -3.97 -7.89 6.03
N GLY A 186 -4.66 -7.88 7.15
CA GLY A 186 -5.96 -7.21 7.27
C GLY A 186 -7.18 -8.11 7.32
N ARG A 187 -8.35 -7.48 7.20
CA ARG A 187 -9.67 -8.11 7.45
C ARG A 187 -10.13 -9.05 6.33
N ARG A 188 -9.53 -8.97 5.14
CA ARG A 188 -9.87 -9.80 3.97
C ARG A 188 -9.12 -11.14 3.91
N GLY A 189 -8.63 -11.63 5.04
CA GLY A 189 -7.78 -12.81 5.11
C GLY A 189 -8.33 -14.03 4.38
N ASP A 190 -9.62 -14.32 4.48
CA ASP A 190 -10.24 -15.47 3.80
C ASP A 190 -10.30 -15.28 2.28
N GLN A 191 -10.56 -14.06 1.81
CA GLN A 191 -10.50 -13.73 0.38
C GLN A 191 -9.08 -13.89 -0.16
N LEU A 192 -8.07 -13.38 0.56
CA LEU A 192 -6.68 -13.51 0.15
C LEU A 192 -6.23 -14.97 0.08
N ARG A 193 -6.62 -15.80 1.06
CA ARG A 193 -6.35 -17.26 1.06
C ARG A 193 -7.01 -17.96 -0.11
N ALA A 194 -8.28 -17.63 -0.40
CA ALA A 194 -9.00 -18.18 -1.54
C ALA A 194 -8.34 -17.82 -2.89
N LEU A 195 -7.61 -16.70 -2.96
CA LEU A 195 -6.85 -16.25 -4.11
C LEU A 195 -5.39 -16.75 -4.12
N GLY A 196 -5.02 -17.64 -3.20
CA GLY A 196 -3.72 -18.32 -3.19
C GLY A 196 -2.66 -17.68 -2.29
N ALA A 197 -3.02 -16.72 -1.44
CA ALA A 197 -2.07 -16.22 -0.45
C ALA A 197 -1.74 -17.29 0.58
N ALA A 198 -0.49 -17.78 0.58
CA ALA A 198 -0.04 -18.83 1.47
C ALA A 198 -0.01 -18.41 2.95
N THR A 199 0.23 -17.12 3.21
CA THR A 199 0.38 -16.57 4.55
C THR A 199 -0.44 -15.29 4.68
N VAL A 200 -1.31 -15.25 5.69
CA VAL A 200 -2.16 -14.07 5.96
C VAL A 200 -2.31 -13.89 7.46
N PHE A 201 -2.08 -12.65 7.92
CA PHE A 201 -2.31 -12.22 9.29
C PHE A 201 -3.41 -11.17 9.34
N ARG A 202 -4.11 -11.10 10.46
CA ARG A 202 -5.15 -10.08 10.66
C ARG A 202 -4.55 -8.67 10.83
N ASP A 203 -3.41 -8.60 11.52
CA ASP A 203 -2.69 -7.39 11.88
C ASP A 203 -1.26 -7.75 12.31
N PHE A 204 -0.50 -6.79 12.85
CA PHE A 204 0.90 -6.98 13.23
C PHE A 204 1.14 -7.32 14.71
N ARG A 205 0.09 -7.68 15.48
CA ARG A 205 0.21 -7.97 16.93
C ARG A 205 0.88 -9.31 17.26
N ALA A 206 1.22 -10.10 16.24
CA ALA A 206 1.97 -11.36 16.41
C ALA A 206 3.32 -11.29 15.66
N PRO A 207 4.24 -10.36 16.04
CA PRO A 207 5.45 -10.06 15.29
C PRO A 207 6.37 -11.28 15.10
N GLU A 208 6.47 -12.18 16.10
CA GLU A 208 7.31 -13.37 16.00
C GLU A 208 6.81 -14.35 14.93
N LEU A 209 5.49 -14.48 14.76
CA LEU A 209 4.90 -15.32 13.72
C LEU A 209 5.13 -14.72 12.33
N ILE A 210 5.04 -13.40 12.22
CA ILE A 210 5.29 -12.68 10.97
C ILE A 210 6.77 -12.81 10.58
N LEU A 211 7.70 -12.62 11.53
CA LEU A 211 9.13 -12.78 11.30
C LEU A 211 9.49 -14.20 10.82
N ARG A 212 8.88 -15.23 11.42
CA ARG A 212 9.03 -16.64 10.96
C ARG A 212 8.48 -16.82 9.54
N ALA A 213 7.37 -16.20 9.21
CA ALA A 213 6.80 -16.27 7.87
C ALA A 213 7.65 -15.51 6.83
N MET A 214 8.32 -14.44 7.23
CA MET A 214 9.26 -13.72 6.38
C MET A 214 10.50 -14.56 6.05
N ASP A 215 10.99 -15.36 6.97
CA ASP A 215 12.18 -16.19 6.79
C ASP A 215 11.92 -17.64 7.24
N PRO A 216 11.24 -18.47 6.42
CA PRO A 216 10.89 -19.84 6.78
C PRO A 216 12.10 -20.76 6.94
N GLY A 217 13.29 -20.37 6.52
CA GLY A 217 14.54 -21.10 6.70
C GLY A 217 15.31 -20.76 7.99
N ARG A 218 14.88 -19.72 8.71
CA ARG A 218 15.53 -19.30 9.94
C ARG A 218 15.03 -20.14 11.13
N VAL A 219 15.82 -21.09 11.56
CA VAL A 219 15.64 -21.75 12.88
C VAL A 219 15.90 -20.69 13.95
N PRO A 220 15.00 -20.49 14.94
CA PRO A 220 15.26 -19.54 16.03
C PRO A 220 16.57 -19.96 16.73
N GLU A 221 17.51 -19.05 16.86
CA GLU A 221 18.57 -19.19 17.86
C GLU A 221 17.86 -19.27 19.21
N VAL A 222 17.83 -20.45 19.78
CA VAL A 222 17.42 -20.65 21.17
C VAL A 222 18.43 -19.88 21.99
N ALA A 223 18.02 -18.77 22.62
CA ALA A 223 18.83 -18.08 23.60
C ALA A 223 19.25 -19.14 24.63
N SER A 224 20.51 -19.47 24.63
CA SER A 224 21.09 -20.33 25.69
C SER A 224 20.90 -19.64 27.03
N PRO A 225 20.53 -20.39 28.09
CA PRO A 225 20.22 -19.86 29.41
C PRO A 225 21.37 -19.15 30.06
#